data_3fde0a7776888d2ad17fc70ccd10b7a1
#
_entry.id   3fde0a7776888d2ad17fc70ccd10b7a1
#
_cell.length_a   1.000
_cell.length_b   1.000
_cell.length_c   1.000
_cell.angle_alpha   90.00
_cell.angle_beta   90.00
_cell.angle_gamma   90.00
#
_symmetry.space_group_name_H-M   'P 1'
#
loop_
_entity.id
_entity.type
_entity.pdbx_description
1 polymer ?
#
loop_
_entity_poly.entity_id
_entity_poly.type
_entity_poly.pdbx_seq_one_letter_code
_entity_poly.pdbx_strand_id
1 'polypeptide(L)'
;WPVLFGALLISSLVIAQVPVVTLGPDFSEPGDGWDKLMQLKNGNTVYLHFSKKDGLLVNIYDTARALKVADTVHAQLWNAADLESTEIDGIFEINGQPVIFLQQLVKYNPVMYRLVLDAETGRLLREDKLGELPSVQHRSVFIDDNLATHDMYVEKDTNSDYYAVALFSGAPIQKTDSVRERIRVLHFSPAHELINSGWFYIPDSSYSYFSYINMAVKGKEKVYLGTVGFNAKRKEGDAGAKVLFSMLSPDSATFAHEVLDYTAGFGNIGGNIQVTGAQVRMLLYVSSKQKEGYTGMMMNTFQAATGKLKKQVQLSFPELSRNMQQNLNYKEEYKGTPQRLHLNEDGSSTLLMESFSFFKQGNSQLNKLHTNLGDIGITLLDTAGRENATLAVSKYQVITGVCEPFQLQRRSKSEWVFRNKIAALNTNTWLSYDYIPVPGVSFVLFNDYLQYLDTGGQDKVRKPLKFAADANFVCYRFYNGKMERLFLFGMPEVTKGYACMMGAADYNAQTRMYATVLISRKGQEKKANIAWIKF
;
A
#
# COMPACT_ATOMS: atom_id res chain seq x y z
N TRP A 1 -32.13 52.69 -20.25
CA TRP A 1 -30.70 52.56 -19.88
C TRP A 1 -30.45 51.12 -19.46
N PRO A 2 -29.68 50.31 -20.23
CA PRO A 2 -29.29 48.99 -19.84
C PRO A 2 -27.96 49.08 -19.06
N VAL A 3 -27.96 48.55 -17.83
CA VAL A 3 -26.75 48.35 -17.03
C VAL A 3 -26.06 47.10 -17.53
N LEU A 4 -24.90 47.27 -18.17
CA LEU A 4 -23.99 46.18 -18.50
C LEU A 4 -23.30 45.68 -17.20
N PHE A 5 -23.66 44.47 -16.73
CA PHE A 5 -22.87 43.74 -15.74
C PHE A 5 -21.69 43.08 -16.44
N GLY A 6 -20.53 43.72 -16.34
CA GLY A 6 -19.27 43.15 -16.75
C GLY A 6 -18.87 42.05 -15.73
N ALA A 7 -19.05 40.78 -16.09
CA ALA A 7 -18.46 39.68 -15.37
C ALA A 7 -16.94 39.72 -15.53
N LEU A 8 -16.23 40.21 -14.53
CA LEU A 8 -14.77 40.03 -14.39
C LEU A 8 -14.52 38.54 -14.20
N LEU A 9 -14.15 37.84 -15.27
CA LEU A 9 -13.49 36.56 -15.21
C LEU A 9 -12.08 36.78 -14.59
N ILE A 10 -12.00 36.65 -13.28
CA ILE A 10 -10.71 36.49 -12.60
C ILE A 10 -10.23 35.08 -12.99
N SER A 11 -9.49 34.98 -14.09
CA SER A 11 -8.65 33.84 -14.34
C SER A 11 -7.60 33.83 -13.23
N SER A 12 -7.85 33.03 -12.19
CA SER A 12 -6.81 32.71 -11.21
C SER A 12 -5.68 32.04 -11.99
N LEU A 13 -4.63 32.80 -12.27
CA LEU A 13 -3.34 32.26 -12.66
C LEU A 13 -2.92 31.34 -11.52
N VAL A 14 -3.17 30.04 -11.69
CA VAL A 14 -2.56 29.00 -10.86
C VAL A 14 -1.06 29.05 -11.20
N ILE A 15 -0.34 29.91 -10.49
CA ILE A 15 1.13 29.87 -10.51
C ILE A 15 1.45 28.47 -9.99
N ALA A 16 2.02 27.63 -10.86
CA ALA A 16 2.40 26.26 -10.51
C ALA A 16 3.37 26.35 -9.32
N GLN A 17 2.85 26.06 -8.13
CA GLN A 17 3.57 26.22 -6.87
C GLN A 17 4.78 25.29 -6.87
N VAL A 18 5.95 25.84 -6.66
CA VAL A 18 7.17 25.06 -6.40
C VAL A 18 7.05 24.49 -4.99
N PRO A 19 7.25 23.17 -4.78
CA PRO A 19 7.18 22.61 -3.45
C PRO A 19 8.18 23.26 -2.49
N VAL A 20 7.73 23.50 -1.26
CA VAL A 20 8.56 24.13 -0.20
C VAL A 20 9.05 23.06 0.75
N VAL A 21 10.36 23.00 0.97
CA VAL A 21 11.01 22.04 1.85
C VAL A 21 11.35 22.68 3.20
N THR A 22 11.02 21.97 4.27
CA THR A 22 11.47 22.27 5.64
C THR A 22 12.20 21.04 6.18
N LEU A 23 13.37 21.21 6.77
CA LEU A 23 14.16 20.15 7.40
C LEU A 23 14.07 20.25 8.92
N GLY A 24 13.92 19.11 9.57
CA GLY A 24 14.06 18.99 11.02
C GLY A 24 15.52 18.92 11.47
N PRO A 25 15.75 18.73 12.78
CA PRO A 25 17.08 18.53 13.32
C PRO A 25 17.81 17.34 12.68
N ASP A 26 19.14 17.46 12.58
CA ASP A 26 20.00 16.38 12.13
C ASP A 26 20.00 15.22 13.14
N PHE A 27 20.01 13.99 12.64
CA PHE A 27 20.26 12.78 13.42
C PHE A 27 21.11 11.79 12.63
N SER A 28 21.56 10.72 13.26
CA SER A 28 22.32 9.67 12.60
C SER A 28 21.43 8.89 11.62
N GLU A 29 22.01 8.43 10.49
CA GLU A 29 21.29 7.54 9.58
C GLU A 29 20.68 6.37 10.40
N PRO A 30 19.37 6.05 10.22
CA PRO A 30 18.75 4.95 10.94
C PRO A 30 19.53 3.64 10.75
N GLY A 31 19.67 2.89 11.82
CA GLY A 31 20.32 1.58 11.79
C GLY A 31 19.46 0.49 11.16
N ASP A 32 19.83 -0.76 11.40
CA ASP A 32 19.02 -1.90 10.97
C ASP A 32 17.64 -1.86 11.62
N GLY A 33 16.60 -2.00 10.80
CA GLY A 33 15.23 -1.95 11.26
C GLY A 33 14.26 -1.48 10.18
N TRP A 34 13.14 -0.95 10.61
CA TRP A 34 12.16 -0.34 9.74
C TRP A 34 11.65 0.98 10.33
N ASP A 35 11.49 1.94 9.47
CA ASP A 35 11.15 3.31 9.80
C ASP A 35 9.79 3.68 9.23
N LYS A 36 9.00 4.45 10.00
CA LYS A 36 7.73 4.99 9.53
C LYS A 36 7.46 6.38 10.11
N LEU A 37 7.00 7.27 9.24
CA LEU A 37 6.46 8.58 9.62
C LEU A 37 4.94 8.54 9.56
N MET A 38 4.31 9.29 10.46
CA MET A 38 2.89 9.55 10.48
C MET A 38 2.65 11.02 10.84
N GLN A 39 1.95 11.72 9.99
CA GLN A 39 1.52 13.10 10.24
C GLN A 39 0.11 13.08 10.85
N LEU A 40 -0.01 13.54 12.07
CA LEU A 40 -1.27 13.55 12.82
C LEU A 40 -2.12 14.79 12.50
N LYS A 41 -3.43 14.66 12.70
CA LYS A 41 -4.39 15.76 12.52
C LYS A 41 -4.12 16.97 13.43
N ASN A 42 -3.49 16.75 14.61
CA ASN A 42 -3.04 17.83 15.50
C ASN A 42 -1.82 18.60 14.99
N GLY A 43 -1.24 18.17 13.86
CA GLY A 43 -0.07 18.78 13.22
C GLY A 43 1.28 18.22 13.67
N ASN A 44 1.31 17.34 14.68
CA ASN A 44 2.53 16.63 15.07
C ASN A 44 2.91 15.61 13.98
N THR A 45 4.20 15.31 13.91
CA THR A 45 4.72 14.19 13.09
C THR A 45 5.36 13.18 14.02
N VAL A 46 4.86 11.95 13.97
CA VAL A 46 5.42 10.82 14.72
C VAL A 46 6.39 10.07 13.82
N TYR A 47 7.59 9.84 14.28
CA TYR A 47 8.58 8.95 13.67
C TYR A 47 8.72 7.70 14.53
N LEU A 48 8.51 6.56 13.94
CA LEU A 48 8.61 5.23 14.53
C LEU A 48 9.81 4.51 13.94
N HIS A 49 10.66 3.93 14.80
CA HIS A 49 11.76 3.07 14.40
C HIS A 49 11.65 1.72 15.12
N PHE A 50 11.48 0.67 14.34
CA PHE A 50 11.40 -0.70 14.82
C PHE A 50 12.75 -1.37 14.60
N SER A 51 13.42 -1.76 15.68
CA SER A 51 14.69 -2.47 15.61
C SER A 51 14.77 -3.60 16.63
N LYS A 52 15.57 -4.62 16.33
CA LYS A 52 15.81 -5.73 17.24
C LYS A 52 16.54 -5.27 18.52
N LYS A 53 17.35 -4.23 18.39
CA LYS A 53 18.17 -3.70 19.49
C LYS A 53 17.33 -2.87 20.46
N ASP A 54 16.49 -1.98 19.92
CA ASP A 54 15.85 -0.93 20.70
C ASP A 54 14.33 -1.14 20.84
N GLY A 55 13.77 -2.18 20.15
CA GLY A 55 12.35 -2.43 20.11
C GLY A 55 11.63 -1.41 19.25
N LEU A 56 10.73 -0.62 19.82
CA LEU A 56 10.01 0.46 19.15
C LEU A 56 10.39 1.81 19.77
N LEU A 57 11.16 2.59 19.04
CA LEU A 57 11.44 3.99 19.35
C LEU A 57 10.38 4.90 18.76
N VAL A 58 10.00 5.92 19.49
CA VAL A 58 9.02 6.95 19.08
C VAL A 58 9.61 8.33 19.28
N ASN A 59 9.71 9.08 18.18
CA ASN A 59 10.05 10.49 18.22
C ASN A 59 8.85 11.31 17.76
N ILE A 60 8.52 12.38 18.48
CA ILE A 60 7.43 13.29 18.11
C ILE A 60 8.03 14.66 17.79
N TYR A 61 7.73 15.14 16.59
CA TYR A 61 8.05 16.50 16.14
C TYR A 61 6.77 17.34 16.18
N ASP A 62 6.88 18.52 16.74
CA ASP A 62 5.77 19.46 16.84
C ASP A 62 5.45 20.17 15.51
N THR A 63 4.49 21.09 15.54
CA THR A 63 4.10 21.91 14.39
C THR A 63 5.20 22.85 13.90
N ALA A 64 6.16 23.20 14.77
CA ALA A 64 7.35 23.97 14.43
C ALA A 64 8.50 23.11 13.87
N ARG A 65 8.29 21.78 13.73
CA ARG A 65 9.26 20.79 13.25
C ARG A 65 10.43 20.55 14.21
N ALA A 66 10.25 20.92 15.46
CA ALA A 66 11.21 20.66 16.53
C ALA A 66 10.94 19.28 17.15
N LEU A 67 11.99 18.57 17.52
CA LEU A 67 11.88 17.31 18.26
C LEU A 67 11.37 17.61 19.68
N LYS A 68 10.16 17.13 20.00
CA LYS A 68 9.48 17.33 21.29
C LYS A 68 9.70 16.15 22.24
N VAL A 69 9.66 14.94 21.69
CA VAL A 69 9.74 13.68 22.44
C VAL A 69 10.67 12.73 21.72
N ALA A 70 11.48 12.02 22.49
CA ALA A 70 12.22 10.82 22.07
C ALA A 70 12.12 9.80 23.18
N ASP A 71 11.43 8.69 22.94
CA ASP A 71 11.15 7.67 23.97
C ASP A 71 11.09 6.26 23.34
N THR A 72 11.09 5.24 24.20
CA THR A 72 10.93 3.84 23.81
C THR A 72 9.60 3.31 24.32
N VAL A 73 8.86 2.62 23.46
CA VAL A 73 7.61 1.98 23.84
C VAL A 73 7.88 0.69 24.59
N HIS A 74 7.40 0.61 25.82
CA HIS A 74 7.50 -0.59 26.66
C HIS A 74 6.19 -1.37 26.63
N ALA A 75 6.08 -2.30 25.68
CA ALA A 75 4.95 -3.23 25.57
C ALA A 75 5.07 -4.37 26.58
N GLN A 76 3.94 -4.89 27.05
CA GLN A 76 3.88 -6.01 28.00
C GLN A 76 3.39 -7.31 27.35
N LEU A 77 2.53 -7.21 26.34
CA LEU A 77 1.95 -8.36 25.63
C LEU A 77 2.76 -8.70 24.37
N TRP A 78 3.09 -7.68 23.59
CA TRP A 78 3.95 -7.83 22.42
C TRP A 78 5.41 -7.90 22.83
N ASN A 79 6.12 -8.95 22.38
CA ASN A 79 7.53 -9.08 22.64
C ASN A 79 8.39 -8.35 21.58
N ALA A 80 8.77 -7.12 21.85
CA ALA A 80 9.60 -6.31 20.95
C ALA A 80 10.99 -6.91 20.68
N ALA A 81 11.54 -7.73 21.59
CA ALA A 81 12.82 -8.39 21.39
C ALA A 81 12.77 -9.50 20.32
N ASP A 82 11.58 -10.05 20.04
CA ASP A 82 11.34 -11.05 18.99
C ASP A 82 10.75 -10.42 17.73
N LEU A 83 11.38 -9.36 17.24
CA LEU A 83 10.93 -8.63 16.05
C LEU A 83 10.93 -9.52 14.79
N GLU A 84 11.82 -10.52 14.72
CA GLU A 84 11.89 -11.45 13.58
C GLU A 84 10.65 -12.34 13.44
N SER A 85 9.85 -12.47 14.49
CA SER A 85 8.55 -13.17 14.48
C SER A 85 7.37 -12.21 14.27
N THR A 86 7.64 -10.93 14.04
CA THR A 86 6.62 -9.88 13.97
C THR A 86 6.32 -9.45 12.53
N GLU A 87 5.07 -9.06 12.29
CA GLU A 87 4.61 -8.33 11.11
C GLU A 87 3.82 -7.11 11.56
N ILE A 88 3.91 -6.02 10.79
CA ILE A 88 3.05 -4.86 10.98
C ILE A 88 1.96 -4.93 9.92
N ASP A 89 0.71 -4.99 10.35
CA ASP A 89 -0.45 -5.10 9.46
C ASP A 89 -1.06 -3.74 9.16
N GLY A 90 -0.72 -2.74 9.96
CA GLY A 90 -1.11 -1.37 9.70
C GLY A 90 -0.73 -0.40 10.82
N ILE A 91 -0.52 0.85 10.43
CA ILE A 91 -0.34 1.97 11.36
C ILE A 91 -1.28 3.08 10.92
N PHE A 92 -2.16 3.50 11.82
CA PHE A 92 -3.22 4.47 11.51
C PHE A 92 -3.36 5.51 12.61
N GLU A 93 -3.76 6.71 12.24
CA GLU A 93 -4.34 7.64 13.20
C GLU A 93 -5.80 7.25 13.42
N ILE A 94 -6.14 6.92 14.67
CA ILE A 94 -7.50 6.60 15.11
C ILE A 94 -7.81 7.42 16.35
N ASN A 95 -8.89 8.19 16.31
CA ASN A 95 -9.28 9.08 17.40
C ASN A 95 -8.16 10.05 17.84
N GLY A 96 -7.38 10.55 16.86
CA GLY A 96 -6.24 11.45 17.11
C GLY A 96 -5.00 10.80 17.71
N GLN A 97 -4.94 9.47 17.79
CA GLN A 97 -3.85 8.71 18.39
C GLN A 97 -3.16 7.81 17.34
N PRO A 98 -1.84 7.66 17.36
CA PRO A 98 -1.15 6.63 16.61
C PRO A 98 -1.55 5.25 17.11
N VAL A 99 -2.05 4.40 16.22
CA VAL A 99 -2.46 3.03 16.52
C VAL A 99 -1.70 2.07 15.62
N ILE A 100 -1.01 1.12 16.22
CA ILE A 100 -0.17 0.13 15.54
C ILE A 100 -0.82 -1.24 15.70
N PHE A 101 -1.03 -1.93 14.59
CA PHE A 101 -1.49 -3.30 14.56
C PHE A 101 -0.33 -4.21 14.18
N LEU A 102 -0.04 -5.17 15.04
CA LEU A 102 1.09 -6.09 14.89
C LEU A 102 0.60 -7.52 15.01
N GLN A 103 1.10 -8.38 14.15
CA GLN A 103 0.98 -9.81 14.28
C GLN A 103 2.31 -10.40 14.73
N GLN A 104 2.31 -11.26 15.74
CA GLN A 104 3.52 -11.97 16.20
C GLN A 104 3.25 -13.46 16.34
N LEU A 105 4.24 -14.29 15.96
CA LEU A 105 4.18 -15.72 16.20
C LEU A 105 4.57 -16.05 17.63
N VAL A 106 3.59 -16.42 18.45
CA VAL A 106 3.79 -16.85 19.83
C VAL A 106 3.62 -18.36 19.90
N LYS A 107 4.70 -19.10 20.09
CA LYS A 107 4.68 -20.59 20.09
C LYS A 107 3.99 -21.18 18.85
N TYR A 108 4.25 -20.62 17.68
CA TYR A 108 3.63 -20.96 16.38
C TYR A 108 2.17 -20.53 16.18
N ASN A 109 1.57 -19.84 17.13
CA ASN A 109 0.25 -19.25 16.97
C ASN A 109 0.41 -17.80 16.50
N PRO A 110 -0.17 -17.40 15.36
CA PRO A 110 -0.27 -15.98 15.03
C PRO A 110 -1.18 -15.27 16.03
N VAL A 111 -0.69 -14.18 16.62
CA VAL A 111 -1.42 -13.37 17.61
C VAL A 111 -1.41 -11.92 17.15
N MET A 112 -2.59 -11.31 17.06
CA MET A 112 -2.77 -9.89 16.72
C MET A 112 -2.78 -9.03 17.98
N TYR A 113 -1.90 -8.03 17.99
CA TYR A 113 -1.86 -7.00 19.01
C TYR A 113 -2.24 -5.63 18.44
N ARG A 114 -2.83 -4.80 19.27
CA ARG A 114 -3.06 -3.38 19.02
C ARG A 114 -2.34 -2.57 20.08
N LEU A 115 -1.46 -1.65 19.66
CA LEU A 115 -0.82 -0.67 20.50
C LEU A 115 -1.43 0.70 20.21
N VAL A 116 -1.88 1.43 21.24
CA VAL A 116 -2.38 2.80 21.13
C VAL A 116 -1.40 3.71 21.84
N LEU A 117 -0.84 4.68 21.11
CA LEU A 117 0.15 5.62 21.65
C LEU A 117 -0.48 6.99 21.86
N ASP A 118 -0.02 7.69 22.88
CA ASP A 118 -0.37 9.10 23.10
C ASP A 118 0.29 9.98 22.01
N ALA A 119 -0.52 10.82 21.39
CA ALA A 119 -0.08 11.68 20.27
C ALA A 119 0.86 12.82 20.67
N GLU A 120 0.98 13.14 21.97
CA GLU A 120 1.78 14.24 22.50
C GLU A 120 3.04 13.76 23.21
N THR A 121 2.98 12.59 23.84
CA THR A 121 4.06 12.04 24.66
C THR A 121 4.69 10.77 24.10
N GLY A 122 4.08 10.13 23.09
CA GLY A 122 4.55 8.85 22.52
C GLY A 122 4.35 7.64 23.44
N ARG A 123 3.84 7.82 24.66
CA ARG A 123 3.68 6.75 25.64
C ARG A 123 2.59 5.77 25.22
N LEU A 124 2.78 4.51 25.56
CA LEU A 124 1.76 3.49 25.38
C LEU A 124 0.58 3.74 26.34
N LEU A 125 -0.59 4.04 25.76
CA LEU A 125 -1.84 4.24 26.51
C LEU A 125 -2.59 2.94 26.72
N ARG A 126 -2.53 2.05 25.69
CA ARG A 126 -3.29 0.81 25.69
C ARG A 126 -2.59 -0.22 24.83
N GLU A 127 -2.63 -1.46 25.32
CA GLU A 127 -2.18 -2.64 24.58
C GLU A 127 -3.23 -3.73 24.71
N ASP A 128 -3.66 -4.30 23.58
CA ASP A 128 -4.67 -5.35 23.53
C ASP A 128 -4.22 -6.52 22.66
N LYS A 129 -4.55 -7.73 23.08
CA LYS A 129 -4.61 -8.91 22.24
C LYS A 129 -5.99 -8.96 21.58
N LEU A 130 -6.06 -8.77 20.25
CA LEU A 130 -7.33 -8.74 19.51
C LEU A 130 -7.80 -10.14 19.09
N GLY A 131 -6.89 -11.07 18.91
CA GLY A 131 -7.20 -12.42 18.54
C GLY A 131 -5.96 -13.28 18.33
N GLU A 132 -6.22 -14.57 18.11
CA GLU A 132 -5.21 -15.58 17.89
C GLU A 132 -5.73 -16.58 16.86
N LEU A 133 -4.87 -17.01 15.95
CA LEU A 133 -5.14 -18.12 15.05
C LEU A 133 -4.53 -19.40 15.60
N PRO A 134 -5.10 -20.56 15.25
CA PRO A 134 -4.55 -21.85 15.66
C PRO A 134 -3.10 -22.03 15.22
N SER A 135 -2.36 -22.85 15.96
CA SER A 135 -0.95 -23.11 15.71
C SER A 135 -0.71 -23.69 14.31
N VAL A 136 0.24 -23.10 13.62
CA VAL A 136 0.73 -23.58 12.33
C VAL A 136 1.95 -24.46 12.57
N GLN A 137 1.73 -25.76 12.76
CA GLN A 137 2.79 -26.71 13.13
C GLN A 137 3.85 -26.95 12.05
N HIS A 138 3.62 -26.56 10.80
CA HIS A 138 4.54 -26.79 9.70
C HIS A 138 4.98 -25.48 9.04
N ARG A 139 6.31 -25.29 8.97
CA ARG A 139 6.95 -24.19 8.20
C ARG A 139 6.47 -24.08 6.75
N SER A 140 5.93 -25.14 6.18
CA SER A 140 5.41 -25.18 4.80
C SER A 140 4.21 -24.24 4.58
N VAL A 141 3.45 -23.91 5.60
CA VAL A 141 2.30 -22.98 5.47
C VAL A 141 2.77 -21.54 5.24
N PHE A 142 3.99 -21.21 5.69
CA PHE A 142 4.59 -19.88 5.48
C PHE A 142 5.46 -19.76 4.21
N ILE A 143 5.80 -20.87 3.57
CA ILE A 143 6.72 -20.91 2.43
C ILE A 143 5.98 -21.21 1.12
N ASP A 144 4.81 -21.85 1.21
CA ASP A 144 4.05 -22.23 0.03
C ASP A 144 3.04 -21.12 -0.30
N ASP A 145 3.45 -20.16 -1.15
CA ASP A 145 2.63 -19.03 -1.65
C ASP A 145 1.32 -19.47 -2.33
N ASN A 146 1.08 -20.76 -2.42
CA ASN A 146 -0.08 -21.35 -3.08
C ASN A 146 -1.10 -21.95 -2.10
N LEU A 147 -0.80 -22.00 -0.81
CA LEU A 147 -1.77 -22.45 0.19
C LEU A 147 -2.57 -21.25 0.72
N ALA A 148 -3.82 -21.51 1.03
CA ALA A 148 -4.65 -20.57 1.76
C ALA A 148 -3.95 -20.20 3.08
N THR A 149 -3.63 -18.96 3.24
CA THR A 149 -2.81 -18.48 4.35
C THR A 149 -3.61 -18.39 5.64
N HIS A 150 -2.97 -18.73 6.76
CA HIS A 150 -3.41 -18.28 8.08
C HIS A 150 -2.75 -16.95 8.34
N ASP A 151 -3.53 -15.88 8.28
CA ASP A 151 -3.02 -14.53 8.42
C ASP A 151 -4.06 -13.60 9.04
N MET A 152 -3.65 -12.41 9.39
CA MET A 152 -4.52 -11.39 9.92
C MET A 152 -4.42 -10.15 9.07
N TYR A 153 -5.53 -9.43 8.93
CA TYR A 153 -5.60 -8.25 8.09
C TYR A 153 -6.33 -7.14 8.81
N VAL A 154 -5.88 -5.91 8.63
CA VAL A 154 -6.50 -4.73 9.21
C VAL A 154 -6.81 -3.73 8.12
N GLU A 155 -8.02 -3.15 8.16
CA GLU A 155 -8.41 -2.04 7.32
C GLU A 155 -9.12 -0.97 8.13
N LYS A 156 -8.74 0.29 7.90
CA LYS A 156 -9.41 1.46 8.45
C LYS A 156 -10.27 2.12 7.36
N ASP A 157 -11.43 2.62 7.73
CA ASP A 157 -12.23 3.46 6.83
C ASP A 157 -11.45 4.71 6.42
N THR A 158 -11.45 5.01 5.13
CA THR A 158 -10.76 6.18 4.56
C THR A 158 -11.38 7.51 5.01
N ASN A 159 -12.67 7.51 5.37
CA ASN A 159 -13.45 8.70 5.70
C ASN A 159 -13.76 8.85 7.19
N SER A 160 -13.44 7.85 8.00
CA SER A 160 -13.68 7.86 9.44
C SER A 160 -12.63 7.05 10.18
N ASP A 161 -12.74 6.99 11.52
CA ASP A 161 -11.81 6.26 12.36
C ASP A 161 -12.33 4.87 12.78
N TYR A 162 -13.40 4.36 12.12
CA TYR A 162 -13.82 2.97 12.25
C TYR A 162 -12.84 2.05 11.51
N TYR A 163 -12.65 0.84 12.02
CA TYR A 163 -11.74 -0.13 11.42
C TYR A 163 -12.21 -1.57 11.67
N ALA A 164 -11.66 -2.50 10.90
CA ALA A 164 -11.94 -3.91 11.05
C ALA A 164 -10.67 -4.74 11.04
N VAL A 165 -10.71 -5.87 11.75
CA VAL A 165 -9.65 -6.87 11.82
C VAL A 165 -10.22 -8.20 11.36
N ALA A 166 -9.57 -8.84 10.38
CA ALA A 166 -9.90 -10.18 9.94
C ALA A 166 -8.90 -11.20 10.51
N LEU A 167 -9.39 -12.14 11.30
CA LEU A 167 -8.65 -13.33 11.71
C LEU A 167 -8.93 -14.40 10.66
N PHE A 168 -7.98 -14.60 9.74
CA PHE A 168 -8.20 -15.31 8.50
C PHE A 168 -7.49 -16.66 8.47
N SER A 169 -8.22 -17.75 8.72
CA SER A 169 -7.76 -19.13 8.53
C SER A 169 -8.35 -19.70 7.23
N GLY A 170 -7.66 -19.47 6.14
CA GLY A 170 -8.14 -19.80 4.79
C GLY A 170 -8.14 -21.30 4.47
N ALA A 171 -7.43 -22.13 5.26
CA ALA A 171 -7.36 -23.58 5.11
C ALA A 171 -7.76 -24.28 6.42
N PRO A 172 -8.30 -25.53 6.35
CA PRO A 172 -8.47 -26.34 7.54
C PRO A 172 -7.10 -26.76 8.09
N ILE A 173 -6.89 -26.60 9.38
CA ILE A 173 -5.68 -27.09 10.08
C ILE A 173 -5.87 -28.58 10.41
N GLN A 174 -7.08 -28.95 10.82
CA GLN A 174 -7.47 -30.31 11.09
C GLN A 174 -8.66 -30.71 10.20
N LYS A 175 -8.78 -32.00 9.88
CA LYS A 175 -9.91 -32.52 9.08
C LYS A 175 -11.28 -32.26 9.71
N THR A 176 -11.32 -32.03 11.01
CA THR A 176 -12.53 -31.78 11.81
C THR A 176 -12.87 -30.30 11.92
N ASP A 177 -12.02 -29.39 11.39
CA ASP A 177 -12.27 -27.95 11.50
C ASP A 177 -13.55 -27.55 10.77
N SER A 178 -14.42 -26.88 11.49
CA SER A 178 -15.63 -26.32 10.94
C SER A 178 -15.31 -25.20 9.95
N VAL A 179 -15.80 -25.30 8.72
CA VAL A 179 -15.70 -24.23 7.71
C VAL A 179 -16.33 -22.94 8.22
N ARG A 180 -17.29 -23.03 9.14
CA ARG A 180 -18.06 -21.89 9.66
C ARG A 180 -17.30 -21.04 10.66
N GLU A 181 -16.23 -21.54 11.26
CA GLU A 181 -15.52 -20.88 12.38
C GLU A 181 -14.04 -20.62 12.06
N ARG A 182 -13.68 -20.54 10.77
CA ARG A 182 -12.29 -20.34 10.36
C ARG A 182 -11.90 -18.89 10.11
N ILE A 183 -12.84 -18.08 9.63
CA ILE A 183 -12.58 -16.69 9.28
C ILE A 183 -13.53 -15.81 10.09
N ARG A 184 -12.97 -14.99 10.96
CA ARG A 184 -13.73 -14.07 11.81
C ARG A 184 -13.33 -12.64 11.51
N VAL A 185 -14.31 -11.77 11.31
CA VAL A 185 -14.09 -10.34 11.15
C VAL A 185 -14.63 -9.60 12.37
N LEU A 186 -13.79 -8.78 12.95
CA LEU A 186 -14.07 -7.93 14.11
C LEU A 186 -14.17 -6.48 13.63
N HIS A 187 -15.26 -5.79 13.93
CA HIS A 187 -15.50 -4.39 13.55
C HIS A 187 -15.48 -3.51 14.79
N PHE A 188 -14.66 -2.46 14.78
CA PHE A 188 -14.39 -1.60 15.92
C PHE A 188 -14.78 -0.15 15.67
N SER A 189 -15.22 0.52 16.76
CA SER A 189 -15.45 1.95 16.82
C SER A 189 -14.12 2.74 16.93
N PRO A 190 -14.14 4.08 16.72
CA PRO A 190 -12.99 4.95 16.99
C PRO A 190 -12.50 4.89 18.46
N ALA A 191 -13.37 4.55 19.40
CA ALA A 191 -13.02 4.35 20.82
C ALA A 191 -12.45 2.95 21.10
N HIS A 192 -12.16 2.17 20.04
CA HIS A 192 -11.63 0.81 20.13
C HIS A 192 -12.56 -0.22 20.74
N GLU A 193 -13.86 0.04 20.76
CA GLU A 193 -14.88 -0.89 21.20
C GLU A 193 -15.30 -1.81 20.07
N LEU A 194 -15.46 -3.09 20.36
CA LEU A 194 -16.00 -4.07 19.42
C LEU A 194 -17.49 -3.78 19.22
N ILE A 195 -17.87 -3.31 18.04
CA ILE A 195 -19.26 -2.97 17.72
C ILE A 195 -19.98 -4.10 16.98
N ASN A 196 -19.24 -4.95 16.26
CA ASN A 196 -19.78 -6.13 15.60
C ASN A 196 -18.69 -7.18 15.39
N SER A 197 -19.11 -8.44 15.25
CA SER A 197 -18.24 -9.56 14.91
C SER A 197 -19.02 -10.59 14.10
N GLY A 198 -18.51 -10.94 12.94
CA GLY A 198 -19.13 -11.91 12.04
C GLY A 198 -18.20 -13.04 11.64
N TRP A 199 -18.77 -14.24 11.51
CA TRP A 199 -18.10 -15.39 10.91
C TRP A 199 -18.36 -15.41 9.39
N PHE A 200 -17.28 -15.50 8.62
CA PHE A 200 -17.37 -15.64 7.19
C PHE A 200 -17.45 -17.13 6.83
N TYR A 201 -18.55 -17.52 6.27
CA TYR A 201 -18.73 -18.82 5.62
C TYR A 201 -19.80 -18.70 4.54
N ILE A 202 -19.75 -19.54 3.55
CA ILE A 202 -20.74 -19.58 2.48
C ILE A 202 -21.65 -20.78 2.71
N PRO A 203 -22.95 -20.58 2.98
CA PRO A 203 -23.91 -21.66 3.06
C PRO A 203 -23.90 -22.45 1.74
N ASP A 204 -24.04 -23.74 1.84
CA ASP A 204 -24.15 -24.67 0.69
C ASP A 204 -22.99 -24.61 -0.31
N SER A 205 -21.85 -23.99 0.08
CA SER A 205 -20.69 -23.93 -0.77
C SER A 205 -19.81 -25.16 -0.63
N SER A 206 -19.23 -25.54 -1.76
CA SER A 206 -18.26 -26.63 -1.85
C SER A 206 -16.82 -26.17 -1.68
N TYR A 207 -16.55 -24.90 -1.27
CA TYR A 207 -15.19 -24.38 -1.14
C TYR A 207 -14.53 -24.88 0.14
N SER A 208 -13.42 -25.58 -0.03
CA SER A 208 -12.58 -26.06 1.07
C SER A 208 -11.57 -25.00 1.54
N TYR A 209 -11.17 -24.12 0.65
CA TYR A 209 -10.12 -23.13 0.87
C TYR A 209 -10.59 -21.72 0.50
N PHE A 210 -10.05 -20.73 1.21
CA PHE A 210 -10.24 -19.32 0.89
C PHE A 210 -8.89 -18.59 0.90
N SER A 211 -8.68 -17.67 -0.03
CA SER A 211 -7.59 -16.69 0.06
C SER A 211 -8.16 -15.28 0.14
N TYR A 212 -7.50 -14.45 0.94
CA TYR A 212 -7.84 -13.05 1.10
C TYR A 212 -7.48 -12.25 -0.16
N ILE A 213 -8.32 -11.30 -0.52
CA ILE A 213 -8.04 -10.32 -1.57
C ILE A 213 -7.83 -8.95 -0.93
N ASN A 214 -8.86 -8.43 -0.28
CA ASN A 214 -8.85 -7.14 0.39
C ASN A 214 -10.11 -6.96 1.25
N MET A 215 -10.08 -6.01 2.17
CA MET A 215 -11.21 -5.61 3.00
C MET A 215 -11.40 -4.10 2.93
N ALA A 216 -12.60 -3.61 3.17
CA ALA A 216 -12.88 -2.19 3.31
C ALA A 216 -13.97 -1.95 4.37
N VAL A 217 -13.87 -0.81 5.05
CA VAL A 217 -14.80 -0.40 6.11
C VAL A 217 -15.58 0.83 5.66
N LYS A 218 -16.87 0.88 5.99
CA LYS A 218 -17.74 2.04 5.79
C LYS A 218 -18.33 2.47 7.14
N GLY A 219 -17.60 3.29 7.86
CA GLY A 219 -18.00 3.79 9.19
C GLY A 219 -18.49 2.67 10.09
N LYS A 220 -19.56 2.93 10.84
CA LYS A 220 -20.24 1.92 11.66
C LYS A 220 -21.17 1.00 10.86
N GLU A 221 -21.38 1.30 9.57
CA GLU A 221 -22.44 0.66 8.80
C GLU A 221 -22.07 -0.72 8.29
N LYS A 222 -20.85 -0.88 7.74
CA LYS A 222 -20.52 -2.09 6.99
C LYS A 222 -19.03 -2.42 6.94
N VAL A 223 -18.74 -3.72 6.83
CA VAL A 223 -17.43 -4.22 6.42
C VAL A 223 -17.61 -5.04 5.15
N TYR A 224 -16.79 -4.77 4.15
CA TYR A 224 -16.75 -5.52 2.89
C TYR A 224 -15.48 -6.36 2.84
N LEU A 225 -15.61 -7.59 2.37
CA LEU A 225 -14.52 -8.56 2.29
C LEU A 225 -14.51 -9.20 0.89
N GLY A 226 -13.38 -9.13 0.22
CA GLY A 226 -13.09 -9.84 -1.03
C GLY A 226 -12.26 -11.09 -0.74
N THR A 227 -12.70 -12.23 -1.25
CA THR A 227 -11.99 -13.51 -1.11
C THR A 227 -12.01 -14.30 -2.41
N VAL A 228 -11.13 -15.29 -2.55
CA VAL A 228 -11.23 -16.34 -3.56
C VAL A 228 -11.55 -17.64 -2.85
N GLY A 229 -12.66 -18.29 -3.22
CA GLY A 229 -13.00 -19.65 -2.79
C GLY A 229 -12.51 -20.67 -3.81
N PHE A 230 -11.90 -21.77 -3.37
CA PHE A 230 -11.36 -22.83 -4.23
C PHE A 230 -11.28 -24.18 -3.51
N ASN A 231 -11.07 -25.28 -4.28
CA ASN A 231 -11.07 -26.64 -3.77
C ASN A 231 -9.78 -27.41 -4.00
N ALA A 232 -9.02 -27.06 -5.04
CA ALA A 232 -7.71 -27.64 -5.29
C ALA A 232 -6.69 -27.14 -4.25
N LYS A 233 -5.65 -27.93 -3.95
CA LYS A 233 -4.55 -27.48 -3.08
C LYS A 233 -3.89 -26.18 -3.55
N ARG A 234 -4.03 -25.85 -4.84
CA ARG A 234 -3.57 -24.62 -5.46
C ARG A 234 -4.72 -23.96 -6.19
N LYS A 235 -5.01 -22.70 -5.89
CA LYS A 235 -6.05 -21.91 -6.57
C LYS A 235 -5.80 -21.76 -8.08
N GLU A 236 -4.54 -21.76 -8.48
CA GLU A 236 -4.08 -21.55 -9.87
C GLU A 236 -4.33 -22.73 -10.83
N GLY A 237 -4.90 -23.81 -10.38
CA GLY A 237 -5.28 -24.95 -11.20
C GLY A 237 -6.73 -25.34 -11.02
N ASP A 238 -7.47 -24.63 -10.18
CA ASP A 238 -8.86 -24.92 -9.87
C ASP A 238 -9.79 -24.15 -10.83
N ALA A 239 -10.38 -24.88 -11.78
CA ALA A 239 -11.37 -24.31 -12.69
C ALA A 239 -12.65 -23.81 -11.97
N GLY A 240 -12.89 -24.27 -10.74
CA GLY A 240 -14.02 -23.87 -9.90
C GLY A 240 -13.72 -22.69 -8.98
N ALA A 241 -12.45 -22.21 -8.94
CA ALA A 241 -12.09 -21.05 -8.12
C ALA A 241 -12.86 -19.81 -8.57
N LYS A 242 -13.47 -19.08 -7.62
CA LYS A 242 -14.25 -17.87 -7.90
C LYS A 242 -13.99 -16.80 -6.86
N VAL A 243 -14.09 -15.56 -7.30
CA VAL A 243 -14.08 -14.40 -6.40
C VAL A 243 -15.44 -14.23 -5.76
N LEU A 244 -15.40 -13.92 -4.48
CA LEU A 244 -16.56 -13.66 -3.64
C LEU A 244 -16.42 -12.23 -3.08
N PHE A 245 -17.45 -11.44 -3.27
CA PHE A 245 -17.60 -10.16 -2.60
C PHE A 245 -18.63 -10.32 -1.48
N SER A 246 -18.24 -10.00 -0.25
CA SER A 246 -19.04 -10.29 0.93
C SER A 246 -19.21 -9.04 1.79
N MET A 247 -20.35 -8.93 2.47
CA MET A 247 -20.71 -7.77 3.25
C MET A 247 -21.22 -8.19 4.63
N LEU A 248 -20.61 -7.65 5.69
CA LEU A 248 -21.06 -7.76 7.07
C LEU A 248 -21.83 -6.49 7.46
N SER A 249 -23.07 -6.65 7.88
CA SER A 249 -23.91 -5.56 8.42
C SER A 249 -23.84 -5.51 9.94
N PRO A 250 -24.12 -4.37 10.60
CA PRO A 250 -23.98 -4.20 12.07
C PRO A 250 -24.80 -5.20 12.88
N ASP A 251 -25.99 -5.52 12.41
CA ASP A 251 -26.95 -6.38 13.12
C ASP A 251 -26.88 -7.85 12.68
N SER A 252 -25.79 -8.24 11.98
CA SER A 252 -25.61 -9.58 11.47
C SER A 252 -24.34 -10.23 12.03
N ALA A 253 -24.45 -11.50 12.43
CA ALA A 253 -23.30 -12.33 12.77
C ALA A 253 -22.72 -13.09 11.55
N THR A 254 -23.34 -12.94 10.37
CA THR A 254 -22.96 -13.62 9.14
C THR A 254 -22.89 -12.63 7.98
N PHE A 255 -22.16 -13.03 6.94
CA PHE A 255 -21.99 -12.23 5.74
C PHE A 255 -23.09 -12.51 4.69
N ALA A 256 -23.50 -11.45 3.99
CA ALA A 256 -24.16 -11.59 2.70
C ALA A 256 -23.11 -11.70 1.59
N HIS A 257 -23.34 -12.55 0.58
CA HIS A 257 -22.37 -12.86 -0.44
C HIS A 257 -22.88 -12.55 -1.86
N GLU A 258 -21.94 -12.14 -2.72
CA GLU A 258 -22.08 -12.03 -4.17
C GLU A 258 -20.95 -12.81 -4.81
N VAL A 259 -21.29 -13.80 -5.64
CA VAL A 259 -20.31 -14.65 -6.34
C VAL A 259 -20.04 -14.04 -7.72
N LEU A 260 -18.78 -13.82 -8.06
CA LEU A 260 -18.38 -13.29 -9.36
C LEU A 260 -18.08 -14.47 -10.31
N ASP A 261 -19.11 -15.06 -10.91
CA ASP A 261 -19.02 -16.27 -11.74
C ASP A 261 -18.04 -16.13 -12.91
N TYR A 262 -17.90 -14.93 -13.48
CA TYR A 262 -16.97 -14.66 -14.58
C TYR A 262 -15.50 -14.85 -14.20
N THR A 263 -15.17 -14.93 -12.90
CA THR A 263 -13.80 -15.12 -12.41
C THR A 263 -13.37 -16.57 -12.38
N ALA A 264 -14.25 -17.49 -12.73
CA ALA A 264 -13.93 -18.92 -12.77
C ALA A 264 -12.72 -19.20 -13.69
N GLY A 265 -11.77 -19.98 -13.17
CA GLY A 265 -10.56 -20.37 -13.90
C GLY A 265 -9.43 -19.35 -13.96
N PHE A 266 -9.56 -18.16 -13.33
CA PHE A 266 -8.42 -17.28 -13.12
C PHE A 266 -7.52 -17.83 -12.00
N GLY A 267 -6.21 -17.94 -12.28
CA GLY A 267 -5.25 -18.52 -11.33
C GLY A 267 -4.76 -17.54 -10.28
N ASN A 268 -4.13 -16.47 -10.70
CA ASN A 268 -3.65 -15.42 -9.80
C ASN A 268 -4.63 -14.26 -9.77
N ILE A 269 -5.13 -13.94 -8.58
CA ILE A 269 -6.08 -12.87 -8.36
C ILE A 269 -5.59 -12.03 -7.19
N GLY A 270 -5.24 -10.80 -7.48
CA GLY A 270 -5.06 -9.73 -6.49
C GLY A 270 -6.16 -8.69 -6.64
N GLY A 271 -6.37 -7.86 -5.64
CA GLY A 271 -7.40 -6.83 -5.75
C GLY A 271 -7.33 -5.76 -4.67
N ASN A 272 -8.11 -4.72 -4.89
CA ASN A 272 -8.29 -3.62 -3.96
C ASN A 272 -9.76 -3.22 -3.93
N ILE A 273 -10.30 -2.99 -2.72
CA ILE A 273 -11.68 -2.55 -2.49
C ILE A 273 -11.64 -1.12 -1.97
N GLN A 274 -12.43 -0.25 -2.59
CA GLN A 274 -12.59 1.15 -2.20
C GLN A 274 -14.07 1.48 -2.04
N VAL A 275 -14.40 2.31 -1.04
CA VAL A 275 -15.77 2.73 -0.75
C VAL A 275 -15.93 4.22 -0.98
N THR A 276 -16.94 4.62 -1.75
CA THR A 276 -17.28 6.02 -1.99
C THR A 276 -18.79 6.19 -2.00
N GLY A 277 -19.32 6.93 -1.05
CA GLY A 277 -20.76 7.22 -0.97
C GLY A 277 -21.62 5.95 -0.99
N ALA A 278 -22.43 5.78 -2.05
CA ALA A 278 -23.35 4.67 -2.22
C ALA A 278 -22.75 3.49 -3.01
N GLN A 279 -21.48 3.56 -3.40
CA GLN A 279 -20.83 2.55 -4.24
C GLN A 279 -19.60 1.96 -3.56
N VAL A 280 -19.35 0.69 -3.86
CA VAL A 280 -18.10 0.01 -3.56
C VAL A 280 -17.47 -0.40 -4.88
N ARG A 281 -16.21 -0.07 -5.07
CA ARG A 281 -15.45 -0.52 -6.23
C ARG A 281 -14.40 -1.53 -5.83
N MET A 282 -14.32 -2.61 -6.58
CA MET A 282 -13.32 -3.65 -6.44
C MET A 282 -12.56 -3.78 -7.75
N LEU A 283 -11.32 -3.36 -7.75
CA LEU A 283 -10.39 -3.63 -8.83
C LEU A 283 -9.78 -5.00 -8.62
N LEU A 284 -9.93 -5.88 -9.59
CA LEU A 284 -9.25 -7.17 -9.64
C LEU A 284 -8.15 -7.12 -10.69
N TYR A 285 -7.00 -7.62 -10.34
CA TYR A 285 -5.91 -7.94 -11.25
C TYR A 285 -5.82 -9.45 -11.36
N VAL A 286 -6.02 -9.97 -12.56
CA VAL A 286 -6.17 -11.38 -12.81
C VAL A 286 -5.16 -11.85 -13.86
N SER A 287 -4.62 -13.04 -13.67
CA SER A 287 -3.83 -13.73 -14.69
C SER A 287 -4.29 -15.17 -14.85
N SER A 288 -4.18 -15.72 -16.06
CA SER A 288 -4.56 -17.08 -16.36
C SER A 288 -3.40 -17.83 -16.99
N LYS A 289 -3.07 -19.01 -16.42
CA LYS A 289 -2.11 -19.95 -17.03
C LYS A 289 -2.72 -20.72 -18.20
N GLN A 290 -4.06 -20.91 -18.20
CA GLN A 290 -4.77 -21.64 -19.25
C GLN A 290 -4.88 -20.85 -20.56
N LYS A 291 -4.92 -19.51 -20.46
CA LYS A 291 -4.78 -18.60 -21.60
C LYS A 291 -3.38 -18.05 -21.53
N GLU A 292 -2.43 -18.63 -22.23
CA GLU A 292 -1.02 -18.26 -22.19
C GLU A 292 -0.80 -16.73 -22.17
N GLY A 293 -0.30 -16.23 -21.03
CA GLY A 293 0.04 -14.82 -20.85
C GLY A 293 -1.12 -13.84 -20.68
N TYR A 294 -2.37 -14.30 -20.52
CA TYR A 294 -3.46 -13.36 -20.25
C TYR A 294 -3.30 -12.74 -18.86
N THR A 295 -3.22 -11.43 -18.85
CA THR A 295 -3.25 -10.60 -17.65
C THR A 295 -4.25 -9.50 -17.88
N GLY A 296 -5.15 -9.25 -16.95
CA GLY A 296 -6.20 -8.26 -17.12
C GLY A 296 -6.59 -7.58 -15.81
N MET A 297 -7.24 -6.43 -15.95
CA MET A 297 -7.81 -5.67 -14.85
C MET A 297 -9.31 -5.56 -15.02
N MET A 298 -10.05 -5.88 -13.96
CA MET A 298 -11.52 -5.87 -13.95
C MET A 298 -12.01 -4.94 -12.85
N MET A 299 -12.73 -3.87 -13.22
CA MET A 299 -13.38 -2.99 -12.28
C MET A 299 -14.80 -3.46 -12.03
N ASN A 300 -15.09 -3.82 -10.79
CA ASN A 300 -16.42 -4.21 -10.32
C ASN A 300 -17.01 -3.09 -9.48
N THR A 301 -18.25 -2.72 -9.74
CA THR A 301 -18.98 -1.73 -8.95
C THR A 301 -20.17 -2.40 -8.29
N PHE A 302 -20.23 -2.33 -6.96
CA PHE A 302 -21.31 -2.86 -6.15
C PHE A 302 -22.14 -1.75 -5.53
N GLN A 303 -23.40 -2.03 -5.23
CA GLN A 303 -24.22 -1.17 -4.41
C GLN A 303 -23.81 -1.33 -2.93
N ALA A 304 -23.37 -0.27 -2.28
CA ALA A 304 -22.90 -0.33 -0.91
C ALA A 304 -23.96 -0.84 0.10
N ALA A 305 -25.23 -0.52 -0.11
CA ALA A 305 -26.32 -0.94 0.77
C ALA A 305 -26.57 -2.46 0.74
N THR A 306 -26.49 -3.10 -0.43
CA THR A 306 -26.91 -4.49 -0.65
C THR A 306 -25.76 -5.46 -0.97
N GLY A 307 -24.57 -4.94 -1.30
CA GLY A 307 -23.44 -5.74 -1.77
C GLY A 307 -23.62 -6.33 -3.17
N LYS A 308 -24.69 -6.00 -3.90
CA LYS A 308 -24.99 -6.57 -5.22
C LYS A 308 -24.16 -5.92 -6.31
N LEU A 309 -23.63 -6.74 -7.22
CA LEU A 309 -22.90 -6.30 -8.41
C LEU A 309 -23.84 -5.47 -9.32
N LYS A 310 -23.42 -4.23 -9.63
CA LYS A 310 -24.14 -3.34 -10.57
C LYS A 310 -23.49 -3.29 -11.93
N LYS A 311 -22.16 -3.28 -11.96
CA LYS A 311 -21.40 -3.09 -13.19
C LYS A 311 -20.07 -3.80 -13.10
N GLN A 312 -19.64 -4.39 -14.20
CA GLN A 312 -18.33 -4.96 -14.42
C GLN A 312 -17.74 -4.37 -15.70
N VAL A 313 -16.48 -3.96 -15.66
CA VAL A 313 -15.76 -3.41 -16.81
C VAL A 313 -14.37 -4.02 -16.85
N GLN A 314 -13.98 -4.57 -18.01
CA GLN A 314 -12.59 -4.86 -18.28
C GLN A 314 -11.88 -3.56 -18.65
N LEU A 315 -10.84 -3.21 -17.90
CA LEU A 315 -10.05 -2.01 -18.16
C LEU A 315 -9.08 -2.25 -19.30
N SER A 316 -8.92 -1.25 -20.15
CA SER A 316 -7.90 -1.19 -21.21
C SER A 316 -7.26 0.20 -21.20
N PHE A 317 -6.00 0.29 -21.61
CA PHE A 317 -5.20 1.50 -21.47
C PHE A 317 -4.53 1.93 -22.80
N PRO A 318 -5.30 2.18 -23.87
CA PRO A 318 -4.77 2.55 -25.17
C PRO A 318 -4.09 3.94 -25.16
N GLU A 319 -4.63 4.91 -24.40
CA GLU A 319 -4.04 6.24 -24.30
C GLU A 319 -2.72 6.22 -23.53
N LEU A 320 -2.67 5.47 -22.41
CA LEU A 320 -1.44 5.28 -21.66
C LEU A 320 -0.39 4.56 -22.52
N SER A 321 -0.78 3.51 -23.26
CA SER A 321 0.11 2.79 -24.16
C SER A 321 0.66 3.70 -25.25
N ARG A 322 -0.17 4.56 -25.83
CA ARG A 322 0.26 5.58 -26.82
C ARG A 322 1.26 6.57 -26.20
N ASN A 323 0.98 7.04 -24.99
CA ASN A 323 1.87 7.93 -24.23
C ASN A 323 3.24 7.26 -23.98
N MET A 324 3.24 5.98 -23.56
CA MET A 324 4.48 5.19 -23.36
C MET A 324 5.26 5.02 -24.67
N GLN A 325 4.58 4.77 -25.78
CA GLN A 325 5.22 4.65 -27.10
C GLN A 325 5.85 5.98 -27.55
N GLN A 326 5.16 7.08 -27.37
CA GLN A 326 5.63 8.40 -27.83
C GLN A 326 6.78 8.94 -26.97
N ASN A 327 6.70 8.78 -25.65
CA ASN A 327 7.62 9.43 -24.72
C ASN A 327 8.72 8.50 -24.18
N LEU A 328 8.48 7.18 -24.16
CA LEU A 328 9.42 6.19 -23.61
C LEU A 328 9.82 5.11 -24.63
N ASN A 329 9.46 5.29 -25.91
CA ASN A 329 9.81 4.41 -27.03
C ASN A 329 9.41 2.93 -26.87
N TYR A 330 8.28 2.69 -26.21
CA TYR A 330 7.71 1.33 -26.15
C TYR A 330 7.36 0.85 -27.56
N LYS A 331 7.69 -0.41 -27.86
CA LYS A 331 7.31 -1.04 -29.14
C LYS A 331 5.97 -1.76 -29.05
N GLU A 332 5.63 -2.20 -27.85
CA GLU A 332 4.42 -2.96 -27.55
C GLU A 332 3.50 -2.16 -26.63
N GLU A 333 2.32 -2.69 -26.40
CA GLU A 333 1.37 -2.17 -25.44
C GLU A 333 1.96 -2.20 -24.02
N TYR A 334 1.73 -1.13 -23.23
CA TYR A 334 2.19 -1.06 -21.85
C TYR A 334 1.42 -2.03 -20.96
N LYS A 335 2.14 -2.92 -20.29
CA LYS A 335 1.63 -3.92 -19.37
C LYS A 335 2.01 -3.58 -17.92
N GLY A 336 1.41 -2.53 -17.37
CA GLY A 336 1.64 -2.13 -15.99
C GLY A 336 0.92 -3.03 -14.99
N THR A 337 1.60 -3.35 -13.90
CA THR A 337 1.01 -4.01 -12.73
C THR A 337 0.36 -2.97 -11.83
N PRO A 338 -0.91 -3.13 -11.40
CA PRO A 338 -1.59 -2.16 -10.56
C PRO A 338 -0.92 -2.08 -9.19
N GLN A 339 -0.67 -0.85 -8.74
CA GLN A 339 0.00 -0.56 -7.48
C GLN A 339 -0.92 0.06 -6.45
N ARG A 340 -1.85 0.91 -6.89
CA ARG A 340 -2.83 1.57 -6.04
C ARG A 340 -3.99 2.08 -6.87
N LEU A 341 -5.19 1.87 -6.38
CA LEU A 341 -6.41 2.53 -6.86
C LEU A 341 -6.81 3.62 -5.86
N HIS A 342 -7.09 4.81 -6.34
CA HIS A 342 -7.65 5.89 -5.56
C HIS A 342 -8.99 6.31 -6.17
N LEU A 343 -10.06 6.29 -5.36
CA LEU A 343 -11.35 6.82 -5.77
C LEU A 343 -11.43 8.31 -5.43
N ASN A 344 -11.86 9.11 -6.41
CA ASN A 344 -12.14 10.52 -6.22
C ASN A 344 -13.60 10.71 -5.80
N GLU A 345 -13.91 11.85 -5.18
CA GLU A 345 -15.26 12.17 -4.70
C GLU A 345 -16.30 12.22 -5.82
N ASP A 346 -15.91 12.64 -7.03
CA ASP A 346 -16.74 12.67 -8.22
C ASP A 346 -17.03 11.29 -8.84
N GLY A 347 -16.49 10.22 -8.23
CA GLY A 347 -16.63 8.85 -8.70
C GLY A 347 -15.66 8.47 -9.83
N SER A 348 -14.79 9.37 -10.26
CA SER A 348 -13.62 9.02 -11.08
C SER A 348 -12.58 8.25 -10.26
N SER A 349 -11.54 7.75 -10.88
CA SER A 349 -10.46 7.04 -10.18
C SER A 349 -9.11 7.34 -10.77
N THR A 350 -8.09 7.30 -9.92
CA THR A 350 -6.69 7.32 -10.34
C THR A 350 -6.09 5.95 -10.11
N LEU A 351 -5.59 5.32 -11.17
CA LEU A 351 -4.91 4.04 -11.11
C LEU A 351 -3.41 4.24 -11.30
N LEU A 352 -2.64 3.84 -10.30
CA LEU A 352 -1.19 3.83 -10.33
C LEU A 352 -0.72 2.46 -10.77
N MET A 353 0.17 2.42 -11.75
CA MET A 353 0.74 1.19 -12.32
C MET A 353 2.26 1.30 -12.42
N GLU A 354 2.90 0.15 -12.47
CA GLU A 354 4.35 0.04 -12.65
C GLU A 354 4.66 -1.22 -13.46
N SER A 355 5.60 -1.14 -14.41
CA SER A 355 5.98 -2.32 -15.15
C SER A 355 6.88 -3.22 -14.31
N PHE A 356 6.51 -4.52 -14.20
CA PHE A 356 7.29 -5.52 -13.50
C PHE A 356 7.84 -6.55 -14.47
N SER A 357 9.10 -6.91 -14.27
CA SER A 357 9.69 -8.10 -14.88
C SER A 357 10.54 -8.86 -13.88
N PHE A 358 10.52 -10.18 -13.95
CA PHE A 358 11.19 -11.06 -13.00
C PHE A 358 12.39 -11.72 -13.65
N PHE A 359 13.50 -11.82 -12.92
CA PHE A 359 14.69 -12.52 -13.39
C PHE A 359 15.42 -13.21 -12.23
N LYS A 360 16.18 -14.24 -12.58
CA LYS A 360 17.06 -14.95 -11.63
C LYS A 360 18.49 -14.52 -11.83
N GLN A 361 19.18 -14.20 -10.76
CA GLN A 361 20.61 -13.87 -10.79
C GLN A 361 21.38 -14.82 -9.90
N GLY A 362 22.41 -15.47 -10.46
CA GLY A 362 23.35 -16.35 -9.76
C GLY A 362 23.75 -17.57 -10.58
N ASN A 363 24.97 -18.06 -10.36
CA ASN A 363 25.53 -19.27 -11.00
C ASN A 363 25.46 -20.51 -10.08
N SER A 364 24.74 -20.46 -8.99
CA SER A 364 24.67 -21.52 -7.98
C SER A 364 23.23 -21.99 -7.73
N GLN A 365 23.08 -23.10 -7.02
CA GLN A 365 21.78 -23.68 -6.62
C GLN A 365 20.87 -22.71 -5.82
N LEU A 366 21.39 -21.56 -5.38
CA LEU A 366 20.68 -20.49 -4.70
C LEU A 366 20.43 -19.29 -5.64
N ASN A 367 19.73 -19.52 -6.73
CA ASN A 367 19.27 -18.45 -7.62
C ASN A 367 18.32 -17.51 -6.84
N LYS A 368 18.77 -16.29 -6.57
CA LYS A 368 17.89 -15.26 -5.99
C LYS A 368 16.96 -14.71 -7.07
N LEU A 369 15.68 -14.70 -6.78
CA LEU A 369 14.70 -14.05 -7.63
C LEU A 369 14.75 -12.53 -7.40
N HIS A 370 14.70 -11.78 -8.48
CA HIS A 370 14.69 -10.32 -8.47
C HIS A 370 13.49 -9.81 -9.26
N THR A 371 12.99 -8.65 -8.88
CA THR A 371 11.99 -7.90 -9.64
C THR A 371 12.61 -6.61 -10.16
N ASN A 372 12.51 -6.38 -11.48
CA ASN A 372 12.68 -5.06 -12.04
C ASN A 372 11.40 -4.26 -11.81
N LEU A 373 11.55 -3.08 -11.22
CA LEU A 373 10.53 -2.06 -11.04
C LEU A 373 10.78 -1.00 -12.11
N GLY A 374 10.04 -1.08 -13.19
CA GLY A 374 10.27 -0.28 -14.39
C GLY A 374 9.41 0.98 -14.44
N ASP A 375 9.05 1.37 -15.65
CA ASP A 375 8.38 2.63 -15.92
C ASP A 375 7.00 2.72 -15.24
N ILE A 376 6.67 3.92 -14.79
CA ILE A 376 5.44 4.24 -14.08
C ILE A 376 4.40 4.70 -15.08
N GLY A 377 3.21 4.08 -15.03
CA GLY A 377 2.00 4.50 -15.74
C GLY A 377 0.94 4.94 -14.75
N ILE A 378 0.41 6.14 -14.93
CA ILE A 378 -0.71 6.64 -14.12
C ILE A 378 -1.85 6.99 -15.07
N THR A 379 -3.04 6.50 -14.80
CA THR A 379 -4.23 6.83 -15.58
C THR A 379 -5.36 7.33 -14.68
N LEU A 380 -5.99 8.41 -15.13
CA LEU A 380 -7.22 8.90 -14.56
C LEU A 380 -8.38 8.26 -15.37
N LEU A 381 -9.23 7.54 -14.67
CA LEU A 381 -10.39 6.85 -15.22
C LEU A 381 -11.66 7.63 -14.90
N ASP A 382 -12.51 7.81 -15.89
CA ASP A 382 -13.85 8.36 -15.67
C ASP A 382 -14.73 7.38 -14.89
N THR A 383 -15.96 7.76 -14.56
CA THR A 383 -16.93 6.92 -13.85
C THR A 383 -17.33 5.66 -14.63
N ALA A 384 -17.08 5.63 -15.94
CA ALA A 384 -17.30 4.48 -16.79
C ALA A 384 -16.09 3.52 -16.85
N GLY A 385 -14.93 3.92 -16.34
CA GLY A 385 -13.67 3.17 -16.38
C GLY A 385 -12.85 3.44 -17.64
N ARG A 386 -13.12 4.52 -18.40
CA ARG A 386 -12.37 4.93 -19.59
C ARG A 386 -11.27 5.91 -19.19
N GLU A 387 -10.15 5.88 -19.91
CA GLU A 387 -9.06 6.82 -19.70
C GLU A 387 -9.48 8.26 -20.04
N ASN A 388 -9.17 9.17 -19.11
CA ASN A 388 -9.40 10.61 -19.26
C ASN A 388 -8.08 11.38 -19.40
N ALA A 389 -7.05 10.96 -18.64
CA ALA A 389 -5.70 11.51 -18.71
C ALA A 389 -4.67 10.46 -18.30
N THR A 390 -3.47 10.56 -18.86
CA THR A 390 -2.40 9.60 -18.59
C THR A 390 -1.07 10.29 -18.35
N LEU A 391 -0.24 9.70 -17.47
CA LEU A 391 1.15 10.12 -17.24
C LEU A 391 2.07 8.92 -17.42
N ALA A 392 3.19 9.12 -18.08
CA ALA A 392 4.24 8.14 -18.28
C ALA A 392 5.56 8.68 -17.74
N VAL A 393 6.19 7.95 -16.82
CA VAL A 393 7.47 8.35 -16.20
C VAL A 393 8.48 7.23 -16.31
N SER A 394 9.64 7.54 -16.89
CA SER A 394 10.73 6.57 -16.96
C SER A 394 11.35 6.38 -15.58
N LYS A 395 11.39 5.12 -15.16
CA LYS A 395 12.01 4.68 -13.90
C LYS A 395 12.61 3.28 -14.10
N TYR A 396 13.71 3.02 -13.39
CA TYR A 396 14.26 1.69 -13.34
C TYR A 396 14.93 1.41 -12.01
N GLN A 397 14.35 0.50 -11.27
CA GLN A 397 14.87 0.04 -9.98
C GLN A 397 14.87 -1.49 -9.97
N VAL A 398 15.72 -2.10 -9.17
CA VAL A 398 15.78 -3.56 -9.01
C VAL A 398 15.73 -3.89 -7.53
N ILE A 399 14.90 -4.85 -7.18
CA ILE A 399 14.76 -5.33 -5.82
C ILE A 399 14.98 -6.85 -5.76
N THR A 400 15.56 -7.34 -4.66
CA THR A 400 15.61 -8.77 -4.37
C THR A 400 14.27 -9.22 -3.84
N GLY A 401 13.71 -10.29 -4.38
CA GLY A 401 12.40 -10.83 -4.04
C GLY A 401 11.35 -10.58 -5.14
N VAL A 402 10.13 -11.00 -4.84
CA VAL A 402 8.97 -10.86 -5.72
C VAL A 402 8.14 -9.66 -5.26
N CYS A 403 7.89 -8.73 -6.18
CA CYS A 403 6.88 -7.70 -5.98
C CYS A 403 5.51 -8.20 -6.44
N GLU A 404 4.54 -8.04 -5.58
CA GLU A 404 3.16 -8.38 -5.88
C GLU A 404 2.37 -7.15 -6.36
N PRO A 405 1.24 -7.33 -7.03
CA PRO A 405 0.29 -6.24 -7.28
C PRO A 405 -0.13 -5.54 -5.98
N PHE A 406 -0.50 -4.28 -6.09
CA PHE A 406 -0.98 -3.44 -4.97
C PHE A 406 0.05 -3.18 -3.86
N GLN A 407 1.33 -3.27 -4.17
CA GLN A 407 2.43 -3.01 -3.25
C GLN A 407 2.38 -1.61 -2.63
N LEU A 408 2.12 -0.56 -3.43
CA LEU A 408 2.00 0.81 -2.92
C LEU A 408 0.75 0.99 -2.03
N GLN A 409 -0.31 0.22 -2.29
CA GLN A 409 -1.49 0.19 -1.42
C GLN A 409 -1.13 -0.37 -0.04
N ARG A 410 -0.41 -1.48 0.03
CA ARG A 410 0.07 -2.09 1.28
C ARG A 410 1.02 -1.14 2.02
N ARG A 411 1.98 -0.53 1.31
CA ARG A 411 2.88 0.47 1.89
C ARG A 411 2.14 1.67 2.48
N SER A 412 1.07 2.13 1.84
CA SER A 412 0.28 3.27 2.35
C SER A 412 -0.43 2.99 3.67
N LYS A 413 -0.65 1.72 4.01
CA LYS A 413 -1.15 1.26 5.32
C LYS A 413 -0.04 0.97 6.31
N SER A 414 1.22 1.12 5.90
CA SER A 414 2.40 0.82 6.69
C SER A 414 2.59 -0.68 6.98
N GLU A 415 2.13 -1.55 6.07
CA GLU A 415 2.41 -2.98 6.20
C GLU A 415 3.91 -3.26 6.07
N TRP A 416 4.42 -4.11 6.97
CA TRP A 416 5.80 -4.54 6.98
C TRP A 416 5.97 -5.93 7.59
N VAL A 417 6.77 -6.78 6.96
CA VAL A 417 6.99 -8.16 7.39
C VAL A 417 8.45 -8.38 7.75
N PHE A 418 8.78 -8.53 9.03
CA PHE A 418 10.16 -8.78 9.47
C PHE A 418 10.60 -10.23 9.24
N ARG A 419 9.69 -11.18 9.41
CA ARG A 419 9.98 -12.64 9.34
C ARG A 419 10.27 -13.15 7.93
N ASN A 420 9.78 -12.49 6.90
CA ASN A 420 9.90 -12.94 5.51
C ASN A 420 10.90 -12.08 4.73
N LYS A 421 12.16 -12.55 4.67
CA LYS A 421 13.22 -11.90 3.89
C LYS A 421 13.08 -12.06 2.37
N ILE A 422 12.09 -12.82 1.90
CA ILE A 422 11.85 -13.08 0.47
C ILE A 422 10.89 -12.03 -0.11
N ALA A 423 9.99 -11.48 0.70
CA ALA A 423 9.06 -10.44 0.28
C ALA A 423 9.83 -9.15 -0.05
N ALA A 424 9.65 -8.66 -1.27
CA ALA A 424 10.40 -7.52 -1.78
C ALA A 424 10.15 -6.22 -0.98
N LEU A 425 8.92 -6.04 -0.47
CA LEU A 425 8.55 -4.89 0.38
C LEU A 425 9.49 -4.69 1.57
N ASN A 426 9.97 -5.78 2.12
CA ASN A 426 10.62 -5.79 3.41
C ASN A 426 12.15 -5.65 3.31
N THR A 427 12.65 -5.51 2.10
CA THR A 427 14.11 -5.52 1.87
C THR A 427 14.65 -4.16 1.47
N ASN A 428 13.78 -3.18 1.15
CA ASN A 428 14.28 -1.90 0.66
C ASN A 428 13.30 -0.74 0.89
N THR A 429 13.62 0.11 1.83
CA THR A 429 12.88 1.34 2.16
C THR A 429 13.06 2.47 1.14
N TRP A 430 13.98 2.33 0.17
CA TRP A 430 14.30 3.34 -0.84
C TRP A 430 13.38 3.29 -2.07
N LEU A 431 12.56 2.25 -2.20
CA LEU A 431 11.72 1.93 -3.35
C LEU A 431 10.22 2.03 -2.97
N SER A 432 9.24 2.20 -3.86
CA SER A 432 9.36 2.44 -5.29
C SER A 432 9.17 3.92 -5.61
N TYR A 433 7.93 4.41 -5.75
CA TYR A 433 7.58 5.81 -6.01
C TYR A 433 6.36 6.24 -5.20
N ASP A 434 6.13 7.54 -5.09
CA ASP A 434 4.90 8.14 -4.57
C ASP A 434 4.28 9.07 -5.61
N TYR A 435 2.95 9.10 -5.62
CA TYR A 435 2.16 10.01 -6.43
C TYR A 435 1.40 10.97 -5.53
N ILE A 436 1.58 12.26 -5.78
CA ILE A 436 0.99 13.34 -4.99
C ILE A 436 0.03 14.13 -5.89
N PRO A 437 -1.28 13.88 -5.80
CA PRO A 437 -2.28 14.67 -6.51
C PRO A 437 -2.50 16.01 -5.79
N VAL A 438 -2.40 17.10 -6.54
CA VAL A 438 -2.77 18.45 -6.10
C VAL A 438 -3.68 19.04 -7.18
N PRO A 439 -4.70 19.84 -6.86
CA PRO A 439 -5.57 20.44 -7.87
C PRO A 439 -4.78 21.19 -8.96
N GLY A 440 -4.93 20.77 -10.21
CA GLY A 440 -4.28 21.37 -11.37
C GLY A 440 -2.82 20.97 -11.60
N VAL A 441 -2.20 20.25 -10.69
CA VAL A 441 -0.82 19.77 -10.81
C VAL A 441 -0.65 18.44 -10.10
N SER A 442 0.19 17.54 -10.59
CA SER A 442 0.54 16.31 -9.89
C SER A 442 2.05 16.09 -9.85
N PHE A 443 2.48 15.32 -8.87
CA PHE A 443 3.90 15.05 -8.68
C PHE A 443 4.14 13.55 -8.55
N VAL A 444 5.26 13.09 -9.11
CA VAL A 444 5.78 11.73 -8.94
C VAL A 444 7.15 11.81 -8.31
N LEU A 445 7.32 11.13 -7.19
CA LEU A 445 8.51 11.17 -6.35
C LEU A 445 9.16 9.80 -6.31
N PHE A 446 10.47 9.71 -6.50
CA PHE A 446 11.22 8.46 -6.34
C PHE A 446 12.73 8.72 -6.22
N ASN A 447 13.47 7.71 -5.81
CA ASN A 447 14.93 7.72 -5.88
C ASN A 447 15.40 7.08 -7.18
N ASP A 448 16.38 7.67 -7.86
CA ASP A 448 17.01 7.06 -9.03
C ASP A 448 18.50 7.43 -9.08
N TYR A 449 19.25 6.75 -9.96
CA TYR A 449 20.61 7.16 -10.29
C TYR A 449 20.60 8.43 -11.15
N LEU A 450 21.37 9.42 -10.76
CA LEU A 450 21.46 10.67 -11.52
C LEU A 450 21.84 10.45 -12.99
N GLN A 451 22.78 9.54 -13.23
CA GLN A 451 23.25 9.23 -14.58
C GLN A 451 22.18 8.63 -15.52
N TYR A 452 21.08 8.11 -14.98
CA TYR A 452 19.98 7.55 -15.79
C TYR A 452 18.89 8.57 -16.11
N LEU A 453 18.86 9.67 -15.38
CA LEU A 453 17.88 10.73 -15.57
C LEU A 453 18.12 11.53 -16.86
N ASP A 454 19.36 11.59 -17.32
CA ASP A 454 19.75 12.40 -18.49
C ASP A 454 19.73 11.61 -19.82
N THR A 455 19.65 10.28 -19.78
CA THR A 455 19.82 9.44 -20.97
C THR A 455 18.52 8.95 -21.60
N GLY A 456 17.34 9.39 -21.13
CA GLY A 456 16.05 8.97 -21.69
C GLY A 456 15.78 7.47 -21.65
N GLY A 457 16.53 6.73 -20.85
CA GLY A 457 16.28 5.30 -20.60
C GLY A 457 16.72 4.31 -21.68
N GLN A 458 17.33 4.76 -22.77
CA GLN A 458 17.72 3.87 -23.86
C GLN A 458 19.17 3.36 -23.71
N ASP A 459 19.36 2.07 -23.90
CA ASP A 459 20.61 1.37 -24.26
C ASP A 459 21.72 1.14 -23.21
N LYS A 460 21.52 1.34 -21.92
CA LYS A 460 22.54 0.93 -20.94
C LYS A 460 22.02 -0.11 -19.97
N VAL A 461 22.84 -1.13 -19.70
CA VAL A 461 22.61 -2.08 -18.60
C VAL A 461 22.52 -1.28 -17.31
N ARG A 462 21.31 -1.09 -16.83
CA ARG A 462 21.05 -0.32 -15.62
C ARG A 462 21.43 -1.14 -14.39
N LYS A 463 22.06 -0.51 -13.43
CA LYS A 463 22.42 -1.14 -12.15
C LYS A 463 21.22 -1.08 -11.19
N PRO A 464 21.01 -2.12 -10.38
CA PRO A 464 20.00 -2.07 -9.33
C PRO A 464 20.34 -1.01 -8.29
N LEU A 465 19.37 -0.19 -7.90
CA LEU A 465 19.51 0.75 -6.79
C LEU A 465 19.54 -0.03 -5.48
N LYS A 466 20.74 -0.23 -4.91
CA LYS A 466 20.93 -1.03 -3.70
C LYS A 466 21.16 -0.21 -2.45
N PHE A 467 21.73 0.98 -2.59
CA PHE A 467 22.17 1.80 -1.48
C PHE A 467 21.71 3.25 -1.64
N ALA A 468 21.37 3.88 -0.53
CA ALA A 468 21.08 5.31 -0.49
C ALA A 468 22.21 6.17 -1.06
N ALA A 469 23.46 5.71 -0.90
CA ALA A 469 24.64 6.42 -1.41
C ALA A 469 24.63 6.61 -2.94
N ASP A 470 23.95 5.72 -3.66
CA ASP A 470 23.89 5.75 -5.13
C ASP A 470 22.62 6.44 -5.65
N ALA A 471 21.69 6.75 -4.75
CA ALA A 471 20.38 7.29 -5.08
C ALA A 471 20.36 8.82 -4.97
N ASN A 472 19.56 9.41 -5.83
CA ASN A 472 19.15 10.79 -5.71
C ASN A 472 17.64 10.87 -5.81
N PHE A 473 17.04 11.64 -4.91
CA PHE A 473 15.61 11.88 -4.91
C PHE A 473 15.23 12.84 -6.03
N VAL A 474 14.23 12.45 -6.79
CA VAL A 474 13.72 13.16 -7.95
C VAL A 474 12.23 13.43 -7.78
N CYS A 475 11.80 14.61 -8.18
CA CYS A 475 10.41 15.01 -8.25
C CYS A 475 10.06 15.37 -9.69
N TYR A 476 9.11 14.67 -10.29
CA TYR A 476 8.51 15.08 -11.56
C TYR A 476 7.22 15.81 -11.29
N ARG A 477 7.10 17.02 -11.83
CA ARG A 477 5.89 17.85 -11.82
C ARG A 477 5.19 17.75 -13.17
N PHE A 478 3.88 17.52 -13.12
CA PHE A 478 3.01 17.48 -14.31
C PHE A 478 2.01 18.62 -14.23
N TYR A 479 2.06 19.50 -15.18
CA TYR A 479 1.25 20.70 -15.25
C TYR A 479 0.98 21.09 -16.71
N ASN A 480 -0.29 21.31 -17.10
CA ASN A 480 -0.70 21.71 -18.45
C ASN A 480 -0.09 20.85 -19.58
N GLY A 481 -0.08 19.52 -19.40
CA GLY A 481 0.49 18.58 -20.36
C GLY A 481 2.03 18.58 -20.46
N LYS A 482 2.71 19.34 -19.61
CA LYS A 482 4.16 19.38 -19.53
C LYS A 482 4.66 18.59 -18.33
N MET A 483 5.80 17.93 -18.50
CA MET A 483 6.55 17.27 -17.45
C MET A 483 7.82 18.05 -17.17
N GLU A 484 8.07 18.36 -15.91
CA GLU A 484 9.28 19.05 -15.45
C GLU A 484 9.91 18.29 -14.30
N ARG A 485 11.22 18.15 -14.31
CA ARG A 485 12.00 17.52 -13.25
C ARG A 485 12.50 18.58 -12.28
N LEU A 486 12.27 18.36 -10.99
CA LEU A 486 12.67 19.22 -9.89
C LEU A 486 13.62 18.48 -8.95
N PHE A 487 14.64 19.16 -8.46
CA PHE A 487 15.54 18.69 -7.40
C PHE A 487 15.23 19.47 -6.11
N LEU A 488 14.36 18.94 -5.29
CA LEU A 488 13.78 19.64 -4.14
C LEU A 488 14.81 19.97 -3.04
N PHE A 489 15.90 19.21 -2.97
CA PHE A 489 17.00 19.41 -2.00
C PHE A 489 18.24 20.06 -2.61
N GLY A 490 18.13 20.56 -3.83
CA GLY A 490 19.21 21.11 -4.63
C GLY A 490 19.77 20.10 -5.63
N MET A 491 20.58 20.61 -6.57
CA MET A 491 21.21 19.78 -7.59
C MET A 491 22.16 18.77 -6.96
N PRO A 492 22.05 17.47 -7.30
CA PRO A 492 23.02 16.49 -6.84
C PRO A 492 24.35 16.65 -7.59
N GLU A 493 25.44 16.31 -6.91
CA GLU A 493 26.80 16.35 -7.44
C GLU A 493 27.49 15.01 -7.18
N VAL A 494 28.64 14.76 -7.79
CA VAL A 494 29.39 13.48 -7.58
C VAL A 494 29.66 13.20 -6.09
N THR A 495 29.95 14.24 -5.31
CA THR A 495 30.23 14.14 -3.87
C THR A 495 29.06 14.51 -2.97
N LYS A 496 27.90 14.86 -3.55
CA LYS A 496 26.74 15.34 -2.82
C LYS A 496 25.47 14.68 -3.37
N GLY A 497 24.78 13.95 -2.54
CA GLY A 497 23.56 13.26 -2.92
C GLY A 497 22.48 13.35 -1.86
N TYR A 498 21.25 13.13 -2.28
CA TYR A 498 20.06 13.17 -1.45
C TYR A 498 19.18 11.97 -1.76
N ALA A 499 18.88 11.16 -0.77
CA ALA A 499 17.97 10.02 -0.92
C ALA A 499 16.87 10.09 0.13
N CYS A 500 15.65 9.76 -0.25
CA CYS A 500 14.50 9.70 0.66
C CYS A 500 14.10 8.26 0.94
N MET A 501 13.77 7.96 2.20
CA MET A 501 13.23 6.66 2.57
C MET A 501 11.74 6.60 2.19
N MET A 502 11.45 6.11 0.98
CA MET A 502 10.08 6.02 0.43
C MET A 502 9.17 5.13 1.28
N GLY A 503 9.72 4.06 1.87
CA GLY A 503 9.00 3.17 2.79
C GLY A 503 8.60 3.83 4.10
N ALA A 504 9.37 4.83 4.56
CA ALA A 504 9.09 5.58 5.77
C ALA A 504 8.14 6.76 5.56
N ALA A 505 7.89 7.15 4.32
CA ALA A 505 7.17 8.37 3.99
C ALA A 505 5.67 8.31 4.37
N ASP A 506 5.12 9.50 4.58
CA ASP A 506 3.69 9.73 4.79
C ASP A 506 3.22 10.99 4.03
N TYR A 507 2.03 10.92 3.45
CA TYR A 507 1.40 12.05 2.76
C TYR A 507 0.06 12.39 3.38
N ASN A 508 -0.03 13.59 3.94
CA ASN A 508 -1.28 14.16 4.43
C ASN A 508 -1.93 14.99 3.32
N ALA A 509 -3.02 14.46 2.75
CA ALA A 509 -3.73 15.10 1.63
C ALA A 509 -4.43 16.41 2.04
N GLN A 510 -4.89 16.54 3.30
CA GLN A 510 -5.57 17.75 3.79
C GLN A 510 -4.62 18.92 3.88
N THR A 511 -3.42 18.68 4.40
CA THR A 511 -2.38 19.69 4.52
C THR A 511 -1.48 19.79 3.28
N ARG A 512 -1.59 18.83 2.34
CA ARG A 512 -0.70 18.65 1.18
C ARG A 512 0.77 18.55 1.57
N MET A 513 1.03 17.95 2.71
CA MET A 513 2.36 17.81 3.27
C MET A 513 2.84 16.37 3.08
N TYR A 514 4.00 16.19 2.48
CA TYR A 514 4.70 14.93 2.40
C TYR A 514 5.86 14.95 3.38
N ALA A 515 5.96 13.96 4.24
CA ALA A 515 7.05 13.80 5.19
C ALA A 515 7.85 12.54 4.86
N THR A 516 9.18 12.63 4.88
CA THR A 516 10.08 11.49 4.63
C THR A 516 11.36 11.63 5.45
N VAL A 517 12.10 10.53 5.63
CA VAL A 517 13.47 10.58 6.13
C VAL A 517 14.39 10.85 4.95
N LEU A 518 15.07 11.98 4.98
CA LEU A 518 16.08 12.38 4.02
C LEU A 518 17.45 11.96 4.51
N ILE A 519 18.19 11.24 3.69
CA ILE A 519 19.63 11.00 3.90
C ILE A 519 20.40 11.92 2.96
N SER A 520 21.11 12.87 3.52
CA SER A 520 22.03 13.74 2.79
C SER A 520 23.46 13.22 2.92
N ARG A 521 24.19 13.21 1.80
CA ARG A 521 25.58 12.78 1.73
C ARG A 521 26.46 13.92 1.20
N LYS A 522 27.58 14.16 1.90
CA LYS A 522 28.65 15.07 1.45
C LYS A 522 30.00 14.38 1.66
N GLY A 523 30.60 13.89 0.57
CA GLY A 523 31.78 13.02 0.66
C GLY A 523 31.46 11.74 1.40
N GLN A 524 32.15 11.49 2.53
CA GLN A 524 31.91 10.33 3.42
C GLN A 524 30.92 10.65 4.54
N GLU A 525 30.62 11.91 4.77
CA GLU A 525 29.66 12.32 5.81
C GLU A 525 28.24 12.04 5.35
N LYS A 526 27.45 11.42 6.23
CA LYS A 526 26.02 11.18 6.05
C LYS A 526 25.25 11.75 7.23
N LYS A 527 24.12 12.39 6.94
CA LYS A 527 23.19 12.92 7.93
C LYS A 527 21.77 12.54 7.55
N ALA A 528 20.95 12.27 8.54
CA ALA A 528 19.52 12.08 8.37
C ALA A 528 18.75 13.28 8.92
N ASN A 529 17.65 13.62 8.27
CA ASN A 529 16.68 14.62 8.72
C ASN A 529 15.28 14.11 8.42
N ILE A 530 14.30 14.51 9.19
CA ILE A 530 12.94 14.50 8.69
C ILE A 530 12.78 15.67 7.73
N ALA A 531 12.33 15.40 6.52
CA ALA A 531 12.03 16.42 5.52
C ALA A 531 10.52 16.52 5.33
N TRP A 532 9.97 17.71 5.47
CA TRP A 532 8.58 18.02 5.14
C TRP A 532 8.55 18.82 3.84
N ILE A 533 7.77 18.34 2.89
CA ILE A 533 7.63 18.94 1.56
C ILE A 533 6.17 19.38 1.40
N LYS A 534 5.93 20.66 1.33
CA LYS A 534 4.61 21.26 1.11
C LYS A 534 4.38 21.43 -0.40
N PHE A 535 3.34 20.77 -0.92
CA PHE A 535 2.93 20.83 -2.31
C PHE A 535 1.79 21.82 -2.55
#